data_e4bade3084f1dc82f04fde66e7566756
#
_entry.id   e4bade3084f1dc82f04fde66e7566756
#
_cell.length_a   1.000
_cell.length_b   1.000
_cell.length_c   1.000
_cell.angle_alpha   90.00
_cell.angle_beta   90.00
_cell.angle_gamma   90.00
#
_symmetry.space_group_name_H-M   'P 1'
#
loop_
_entity.id
_entity.type
_entity.pdbx_description
1 polymer ?
#
loop_
_entity_poly.entity_id
_entity_poly.type
_entity_poly.pdbx_seq_one_letter_code
_entity_poly.pdbx_strand_id
1 'polypeptide(L)'
;MKRIILVVLSIILLSVTVAAISEETAGDPADTNRKPKVIVLATGGTIAGVGDPGKVAGYQPGTLTAEMLLWGVPEIDEVAEIEAIQVCNVNSDDITAEIWLTLAETINRLAEDPEVAGFVITHGTDTMEETAYFLNLTVKTDKPVVLTGAMRPATALSADGPLNLYEAVCVAASDEAVGQGVLIVFSDRIYSARSMTKVSTYSVMAISAGEAGDIGIVRDGVVYIYERPARKHTLATEFDVSGLQSLPKVSILYFSVDADPELLRYAAEHSDGLVIAGAGAGEFSKEWIDIISELPIPVVISSRINDGVITKENLLCRNTIAANTLSPQKAAILLRLALLGDVSQEYLEGLFLQY
;
A
#
# COMPACT_ATOMS: atom_id res chain seq x y z
N MET A 1 -2.91 -71.74 27.40
CA MET A 1 -4.18 -71.38 26.70
C MET A 1 -4.93 -70.22 27.36
N LYS A 2 -5.03 -70.07 28.69
CA LYS A 2 -5.79 -68.91 29.32
C LYS A 2 -5.15 -67.54 29.19
N ARG A 3 -3.84 -67.39 28.95
CA ARG A 3 -3.18 -66.08 28.77
C ARG A 3 -3.26 -65.50 27.37
N ILE A 4 -3.45 -66.34 26.36
CA ILE A 4 -3.56 -65.90 24.94
C ILE A 4 -4.97 -65.30 24.64
N ILE A 5 -6.00 -65.88 25.32
CA ILE A 5 -7.38 -65.45 25.16
C ILE A 5 -7.60 -63.99 25.77
N LEU A 6 -6.86 -63.67 26.85
CA LEU A 6 -6.99 -62.33 27.49
C LEU A 6 -6.37 -61.22 26.66
N VAL A 7 -5.32 -61.47 25.90
CA VAL A 7 -4.64 -60.48 25.04
C VAL A 7 -5.44 -60.23 23.77
N VAL A 8 -6.12 -61.24 23.23
CA VAL A 8 -6.99 -61.06 22.04
C VAL A 8 -8.27 -60.31 22.38
N LEU A 9 -8.85 -60.48 23.57
CA LEU A 9 -10.02 -59.72 24.01
C LEU A 9 -9.68 -58.23 24.30
N SER A 10 -8.46 -57.94 24.80
CA SER A 10 -8.00 -56.55 25.04
C SER A 10 -7.73 -55.79 23.73
N ILE A 11 -7.29 -56.44 22.69
CA ILE A 11 -7.06 -55.85 21.36
C ILE A 11 -8.38 -55.54 20.65
N ILE A 12 -9.38 -56.42 20.82
CA ILE A 12 -10.72 -56.20 20.22
C ILE A 12 -11.49 -55.09 20.96
N LEU A 13 -11.30 -54.91 22.27
CA LEU A 13 -11.90 -53.81 23.01
C LEU A 13 -11.24 -52.45 22.71
N LEU A 14 -9.93 -52.42 22.34
CA LEU A 14 -9.22 -51.19 21.97
C LEU A 14 -9.56 -50.74 20.55
N SER A 15 -9.92 -51.64 19.66
CA SER A 15 -10.31 -51.30 18.26
C SER A 15 -11.74 -50.79 18.14
N VAL A 16 -12.63 -51.04 19.09
CA VAL A 16 -14.01 -50.51 19.10
C VAL A 16 -14.09 -49.11 19.71
N THR A 17 -13.15 -48.75 20.61
CA THR A 17 -13.09 -47.40 21.19
C THR A 17 -12.39 -46.38 20.30
N VAL A 18 -11.62 -46.76 19.30
CA VAL A 18 -11.00 -45.82 18.34
C VAL A 18 -11.91 -45.49 17.17
N ALA A 19 -12.93 -46.34 16.88
CA ALA A 19 -13.90 -46.08 15.81
C ALA A 19 -15.05 -45.12 16.23
N ALA A 20 -15.14 -44.72 17.50
CA ALA A 20 -16.23 -43.84 18.00
C ALA A 20 -15.80 -42.36 18.24
N ILE A 21 -14.57 -41.97 17.87
CA ILE A 21 -14.06 -40.58 18.05
C ILE A 21 -13.80 -39.85 16.70
N SER A 22 -14.25 -40.40 15.58
CA SER A 22 -14.06 -39.79 14.26
C SER A 22 -15.34 -39.35 13.55
N GLU A 23 -16.39 -39.06 14.30
CA GLU A 23 -17.53 -38.27 13.78
C GLU A 23 -17.60 -36.91 14.47
N GLU A 24 -16.53 -36.12 14.36
CA GLU A 24 -16.57 -34.70 14.57
C GLU A 24 -16.47 -34.01 13.21
N THR A 25 -17.64 -33.50 12.79
CA THR A 25 -17.84 -32.40 11.85
C THR A 25 -16.90 -32.37 10.65
N ALA A 26 -17.18 -33.14 9.63
CA ALA A 26 -16.92 -32.72 8.27
C ALA A 26 -17.79 -31.46 8.08
N GLY A 27 -17.21 -30.27 8.20
CA GLY A 27 -17.77 -29.07 7.64
C GLY A 27 -18.10 -29.36 6.18
N ASP A 28 -19.22 -28.86 5.73
CA ASP A 28 -19.67 -28.92 4.33
C ASP A 28 -18.43 -28.64 3.46
N PRO A 29 -18.08 -29.51 2.50
CA PRO A 29 -16.93 -29.25 1.65
C PRO A 29 -17.22 -27.90 0.99
N ALA A 30 -16.40 -26.87 1.30
CA ALA A 30 -16.48 -25.57 0.66
C ALA A 30 -16.65 -25.85 -0.84
N ASP A 31 -17.66 -25.25 -1.44
CA ASP A 31 -17.97 -25.38 -2.86
C ASP A 31 -16.71 -24.94 -3.63
N THR A 32 -15.85 -25.91 -3.99
CA THR A 32 -14.56 -25.68 -4.64
C THR A 32 -14.72 -25.06 -6.04
N ASN A 33 -15.96 -24.74 -6.44
CA ASN A 33 -16.27 -24.19 -7.74
C ASN A 33 -16.68 -22.69 -7.68
N ARG A 34 -16.71 -22.07 -6.47
CA ARG A 34 -17.05 -20.66 -6.32
C ARG A 34 -15.78 -19.81 -6.53
N LYS A 35 -15.87 -18.85 -7.45
CA LYS A 35 -14.79 -17.88 -7.66
C LYS A 35 -14.62 -16.98 -6.42
N PRO A 36 -13.37 -16.58 -6.09
CA PRO A 36 -13.13 -15.62 -5.01
C PRO A 36 -13.84 -14.28 -5.30
N LYS A 37 -14.41 -13.66 -4.28
CA LYS A 37 -15.03 -12.34 -4.40
C LYS A 37 -13.96 -11.26 -4.23
N VAL A 38 -13.77 -10.40 -5.23
CA VAL A 38 -12.86 -9.27 -5.21
C VAL A 38 -13.64 -7.97 -5.32
N ILE A 39 -13.32 -7.00 -4.43
CA ILE A 39 -13.95 -5.68 -4.44
C ILE A 39 -13.02 -4.70 -5.15
N VAL A 40 -13.54 -4.05 -6.20
CA VAL A 40 -12.83 -3.01 -6.95
C VAL A 40 -13.27 -1.63 -6.46
N LEU A 41 -12.36 -0.89 -5.83
CA LEU A 41 -12.55 0.48 -5.35
C LEU A 41 -11.96 1.45 -6.37
N ALA A 42 -12.79 2.16 -7.12
CA ALA A 42 -12.33 3.09 -8.14
C ALA A 42 -12.18 4.51 -7.58
N THR A 43 -11.01 5.12 -7.83
CA THR A 43 -10.72 6.51 -7.43
C THR A 43 -10.49 7.47 -8.60
N GLY A 44 -10.44 6.96 -9.84
CA GLY A 44 -10.20 7.75 -11.05
C GLY A 44 -8.80 7.54 -11.64
N GLY A 45 -8.10 8.62 -11.94
CA GLY A 45 -6.77 8.59 -12.54
C GLY A 45 -6.75 8.33 -14.04
N THR A 46 -5.54 8.12 -14.59
CA THR A 46 -5.29 7.91 -16.03
C THR A 46 -5.93 6.64 -16.57
N ILE A 47 -6.03 5.59 -15.76
CA ILE A 47 -6.66 4.33 -16.16
C ILE A 47 -8.13 4.54 -16.55
N ALA A 48 -8.80 5.48 -15.88
CA ALA A 48 -10.15 5.94 -16.16
C ALA A 48 -10.19 7.17 -17.10
N GLY A 49 -9.06 7.52 -17.69
CA GLY A 49 -8.91 8.70 -18.53
C GLY A 49 -9.37 8.49 -19.96
N VAL A 50 -9.99 9.52 -20.53
CA VAL A 50 -10.44 9.55 -21.93
C VAL A 50 -9.87 10.78 -22.62
N GLY A 51 -9.32 10.59 -23.81
CA GLY A 51 -8.77 11.64 -24.67
C GLY A 51 -9.02 11.33 -26.14
N ASP A 52 -8.37 12.08 -27.03
CA ASP A 52 -8.42 11.82 -28.45
C ASP A 52 -7.96 10.40 -28.79
N PRO A 53 -8.65 9.67 -29.66
CA PRO A 53 -8.29 8.30 -30.04
C PRO A 53 -6.82 8.21 -30.48
N GLY A 54 -6.08 7.27 -29.88
CA GLY A 54 -4.68 7.01 -30.20
C GLY A 54 -3.66 8.00 -29.60
N LYS A 55 -4.10 9.05 -28.92
CA LYS A 55 -3.21 9.99 -28.20
C LYS A 55 -2.90 9.51 -26.79
N VAL A 56 -1.70 9.85 -26.30
CA VAL A 56 -1.24 9.51 -24.94
C VAL A 56 -1.20 10.74 -24.01
N ALA A 57 -1.38 11.93 -24.56
CA ALA A 57 -1.39 13.19 -23.82
C ALA A 57 -2.66 13.99 -24.16
N GLY A 58 -3.00 14.97 -23.31
CA GLY A 58 -4.19 15.81 -23.50
C GLY A 58 -5.51 15.09 -23.27
N TYR A 59 -5.54 14.13 -22.34
CA TYR A 59 -6.72 13.39 -21.91
C TYR A 59 -7.30 13.99 -20.61
N GLN A 60 -8.56 13.64 -20.33
CA GLN A 60 -9.24 13.98 -19.07
C GLN A 60 -9.21 12.73 -18.16
N PRO A 61 -8.51 12.78 -17.01
CA PRO A 61 -8.51 11.70 -16.02
C PRO A 61 -9.90 11.50 -15.41
N GLY A 62 -10.16 10.30 -14.87
CA GLY A 62 -11.37 10.04 -14.11
C GLY A 62 -12.67 10.19 -14.90
N THR A 63 -12.70 9.88 -16.19
CA THR A 63 -13.90 9.99 -17.03
C THR A 63 -14.74 8.72 -17.01
N LEU A 64 -14.09 7.55 -16.96
CA LEU A 64 -14.77 6.24 -16.93
C LEU A 64 -15.15 5.87 -15.49
N THR A 65 -16.32 5.25 -15.33
CA THR A 65 -16.73 4.68 -14.05
C THR A 65 -16.08 3.32 -13.80
N ALA A 66 -16.19 2.82 -12.56
CA ALA A 66 -15.71 1.50 -12.19
C ALA A 66 -16.26 0.40 -13.13
N GLU A 67 -17.56 0.42 -13.39
CA GLU A 67 -18.23 -0.56 -14.25
C GLU A 67 -17.72 -0.47 -15.71
N MET A 68 -17.48 0.75 -16.22
CA MET A 68 -16.96 0.93 -17.58
C MET A 68 -15.54 0.38 -17.71
N LEU A 69 -14.70 0.50 -16.68
CA LEU A 69 -13.37 -0.08 -16.66
C LEU A 69 -13.42 -1.61 -16.72
N LEU A 70 -14.30 -2.22 -15.92
CA LEU A 70 -14.51 -3.68 -15.89
C LEU A 70 -15.05 -4.22 -17.22
N TRP A 71 -15.98 -3.53 -17.88
CA TRP A 71 -16.47 -3.92 -19.20
C TRP A 71 -15.36 -3.97 -20.27
N GLY A 72 -14.29 -3.19 -20.08
CA GLY A 72 -13.12 -3.20 -20.96
C GLY A 72 -12.22 -4.43 -20.79
N VAL A 73 -12.44 -5.27 -19.77
CA VAL A 73 -11.58 -6.42 -19.42
C VAL A 73 -12.45 -7.61 -18.98
N PRO A 74 -13.22 -8.23 -19.91
CA PRO A 74 -14.14 -9.31 -19.56
C PRO A 74 -13.46 -10.58 -19.03
N GLU A 75 -12.16 -10.75 -19.25
CA GLU A 75 -11.36 -11.86 -18.73
C GLU A 75 -11.30 -11.88 -17.18
N ILE A 76 -11.55 -10.76 -16.53
CA ILE A 76 -11.64 -10.65 -15.06
C ILE A 76 -12.74 -11.56 -14.51
N ASP A 77 -13.85 -11.68 -15.22
CA ASP A 77 -14.97 -12.55 -14.81
C ASP A 77 -14.58 -14.04 -14.77
N GLU A 78 -13.51 -14.44 -15.45
CA GLU A 78 -12.99 -15.81 -15.36
C GLU A 78 -12.20 -16.03 -14.06
N VAL A 79 -11.65 -14.99 -13.47
CA VAL A 79 -10.78 -15.02 -12.28
C VAL A 79 -11.58 -14.90 -11.00
N ALA A 80 -12.48 -13.93 -10.90
CA ALA A 80 -13.16 -13.56 -9.66
C ALA A 80 -14.61 -13.12 -9.88
N GLU A 81 -15.43 -13.20 -8.81
CA GLU A 81 -16.70 -12.47 -8.71
C GLU A 81 -16.39 -11.03 -8.30
N ILE A 82 -16.77 -10.05 -9.11
CA ILE A 82 -16.41 -8.65 -8.90
C ILE A 82 -17.58 -7.84 -8.36
N GLU A 83 -17.31 -7.12 -7.27
CA GLU A 83 -18.16 -6.03 -6.79
C GLU A 83 -17.39 -4.70 -6.99
N ALA A 84 -18.01 -3.72 -7.68
CA ALA A 84 -17.40 -2.43 -7.98
C ALA A 84 -17.99 -1.31 -7.12
N ILE A 85 -17.15 -0.48 -6.53
CA ILE A 85 -17.51 0.69 -5.74
C ILE A 85 -16.77 1.91 -6.26
N GLN A 86 -17.49 2.95 -6.67
CA GLN A 86 -16.88 4.24 -6.99
C GLN A 86 -16.66 5.04 -5.69
N VAL A 87 -15.42 5.16 -5.25
CA VAL A 87 -15.06 5.95 -4.04
C VAL A 87 -15.01 7.44 -4.37
N CYS A 88 -14.30 7.78 -5.44
CA CYS A 88 -14.24 9.12 -6.02
C CYS A 88 -13.89 9.00 -7.50
N ASN A 89 -13.78 10.12 -8.20
CA ASN A 89 -13.35 10.13 -9.60
C ASN A 89 -12.51 11.37 -9.89
N VAL A 90 -11.28 11.35 -9.38
CA VAL A 90 -10.35 12.49 -9.41
C VAL A 90 -9.04 12.13 -10.10
N ASN A 91 -8.26 13.15 -10.46
CA ASN A 91 -6.85 12.94 -10.76
C ASN A 91 -6.09 12.66 -9.45
N SER A 92 -4.96 11.95 -9.50
CA SER A 92 -4.28 11.54 -8.26
C SER A 92 -3.67 12.70 -7.47
N ASP A 93 -3.36 13.81 -8.10
CA ASP A 93 -2.95 15.06 -7.44
C ASP A 93 -4.07 15.77 -6.66
N ASP A 94 -5.33 15.40 -6.91
CA ASP A 94 -6.51 15.84 -6.15
C ASP A 94 -6.93 14.88 -5.02
N ILE A 95 -6.18 13.82 -4.79
CA ILE A 95 -6.41 12.92 -3.64
C ILE A 95 -6.14 13.68 -2.34
N THR A 96 -7.04 13.50 -1.38
CA THR A 96 -7.00 14.16 -0.07
C THR A 96 -6.91 13.15 1.08
N ALA A 97 -6.57 13.65 2.27
CA ALA A 97 -6.62 12.82 3.48
C ALA A 97 -8.02 12.24 3.77
N GLU A 98 -9.08 12.95 3.41
CA GLU A 98 -10.46 12.48 3.54
C GLU A 98 -10.71 11.24 2.64
N ILE A 99 -10.20 11.26 1.41
CA ILE A 99 -10.28 10.10 0.50
C ILE A 99 -9.49 8.92 1.06
N TRP A 100 -8.29 9.16 1.62
CA TRP A 100 -7.51 8.11 2.27
C TRP A 100 -8.23 7.47 3.45
N LEU A 101 -8.84 8.29 4.32
CA LEU A 101 -9.63 7.82 5.47
C LEU A 101 -10.85 7.01 5.00
N THR A 102 -11.55 7.49 3.97
CA THR A 102 -12.67 6.78 3.36
C THR A 102 -12.26 5.42 2.79
N LEU A 103 -11.11 5.34 2.10
CA LEU A 103 -10.58 4.07 1.59
C LEU A 103 -10.26 3.10 2.72
N ALA A 104 -9.53 3.56 3.76
CA ALA A 104 -9.16 2.72 4.89
C ALA A 104 -10.38 2.18 5.64
N GLU A 105 -11.38 3.04 5.93
CA GLU A 105 -12.64 2.65 6.58
C GLU A 105 -13.42 1.64 5.72
N THR A 106 -13.53 1.90 4.41
CA THR A 106 -14.25 1.02 3.48
C THR A 106 -13.60 -0.36 3.43
N ILE A 107 -12.27 -0.43 3.30
CA ILE A 107 -11.53 -1.70 3.27
C ILE A 107 -11.69 -2.43 4.60
N ASN A 108 -11.46 -1.76 5.74
CA ASN A 108 -11.54 -2.38 7.06
C ASN A 108 -12.93 -2.97 7.32
N ARG A 109 -14.00 -2.24 6.98
CA ARG A 109 -15.38 -2.70 7.13
C ARG A 109 -15.71 -3.89 6.21
N LEU A 110 -15.32 -3.82 4.92
CA LEU A 110 -15.64 -4.88 3.96
C LEU A 110 -14.75 -6.13 4.14
N ALA A 111 -13.57 -5.97 4.74
CA ALA A 111 -12.70 -7.10 5.04
C ALA A 111 -13.25 -8.02 6.15
N GLU A 112 -14.23 -7.56 6.93
CA GLU A 112 -14.95 -8.39 7.93
C GLU A 112 -15.81 -9.48 7.28
N ASP A 113 -16.24 -9.28 6.01
CA ASP A 113 -16.97 -10.29 5.24
C ASP A 113 -16.03 -11.43 4.83
N PRO A 114 -16.26 -12.67 5.32
CA PRO A 114 -15.39 -13.81 4.98
C PRO A 114 -15.45 -14.21 3.50
N GLU A 115 -16.49 -13.80 2.76
CA GLU A 115 -16.61 -14.08 1.33
C GLU A 115 -15.68 -13.19 0.48
N VAL A 116 -15.26 -12.05 0.99
CA VAL A 116 -14.32 -11.17 0.30
C VAL A 116 -12.91 -11.74 0.36
N ALA A 117 -12.34 -12.07 -0.78
CA ALA A 117 -10.98 -12.58 -0.92
C ALA A 117 -9.93 -11.47 -0.93
N GLY A 118 -10.23 -10.32 -1.56
CA GLY A 118 -9.27 -9.22 -1.65
C GLY A 118 -9.87 -7.96 -2.27
N PHE A 119 -9.04 -6.93 -2.40
CA PHE A 119 -9.40 -5.60 -2.86
C PHE A 119 -8.47 -5.15 -3.99
N VAL A 120 -9.03 -4.49 -5.01
CA VAL A 120 -8.28 -3.77 -6.02
C VAL A 120 -8.67 -2.30 -5.96
N ILE A 121 -7.69 -1.40 -5.98
CA ILE A 121 -7.90 0.04 -6.03
C ILE A 121 -7.34 0.56 -7.35
N THR A 122 -8.20 1.09 -8.23
CA THR A 122 -7.73 1.80 -9.42
C THR A 122 -7.41 3.24 -9.06
N HIS A 123 -6.20 3.69 -9.40
CA HIS A 123 -5.65 4.95 -8.92
C HIS A 123 -4.78 5.64 -10.00
N GLY A 124 -4.69 6.95 -9.96
CA GLY A 124 -3.71 7.67 -10.79
C GLY A 124 -2.29 7.48 -10.26
N THR A 125 -1.32 7.40 -11.15
CA THR A 125 0.04 6.94 -10.82
C THR A 125 0.90 7.97 -10.10
N ASP A 126 0.55 9.27 -10.11
CA ASP A 126 1.42 10.34 -9.58
C ASP A 126 1.55 10.30 -8.06
N THR A 127 0.47 9.99 -7.33
CA THR A 127 0.44 9.89 -5.86
C THR A 127 0.07 8.48 -5.37
N MET A 128 0.11 7.47 -6.25
CA MET A 128 -0.20 6.09 -5.91
C MET A 128 0.66 5.57 -4.76
N GLU A 129 1.96 5.91 -4.73
CA GLU A 129 2.89 5.51 -3.69
C GLU A 129 2.49 6.02 -2.30
N GLU A 130 1.89 7.21 -2.25
CA GLU A 130 1.41 7.83 -1.02
C GLU A 130 0.16 7.13 -0.51
N THR A 131 -0.85 6.95 -1.37
CA THR A 131 -2.08 6.22 -1.02
C THR A 131 -1.78 4.79 -0.61
N ALA A 132 -0.92 4.09 -1.35
CA ALA A 132 -0.54 2.72 -1.03
C ALA A 132 0.16 2.62 0.33
N TYR A 133 1.10 3.52 0.63
CA TYR A 133 1.81 3.50 1.90
C TYR A 133 0.89 3.88 3.07
N PHE A 134 0.00 4.86 2.91
CA PHE A 134 -1.01 5.18 3.91
C PHE A 134 -1.87 3.96 4.25
N LEU A 135 -2.42 3.29 3.24
CA LEU A 135 -3.23 2.08 3.44
C LEU A 135 -2.42 0.94 4.06
N ASN A 136 -1.15 0.78 3.66
CA ASN A 136 -0.24 -0.22 4.24
C ASN A 136 -0.05 -0.06 5.76
N LEU A 137 -0.20 1.17 6.26
CA LEU A 137 -0.08 1.48 7.68
C LEU A 137 -1.41 1.44 8.43
N THR A 138 -2.57 1.54 7.75
CA THR A 138 -3.87 1.80 8.39
C THR A 138 -4.93 0.72 8.18
N VAL A 139 -4.83 -0.11 7.13
CA VAL A 139 -5.79 -1.21 6.96
C VAL A 139 -5.51 -2.35 7.92
N LYS A 140 -6.57 -2.96 8.46
CA LYS A 140 -6.52 -4.00 9.51
C LYS A 140 -7.00 -5.34 8.97
N THR A 141 -6.36 -5.80 7.89
CA THR A 141 -6.67 -7.09 7.25
C THR A 141 -5.39 -7.74 6.72
N ASP A 142 -5.39 -9.06 6.63
CA ASP A 142 -4.39 -9.86 5.91
C ASP A 142 -4.80 -10.16 4.46
N LYS A 143 -6.05 -9.85 4.09
CA LYS A 143 -6.53 -10.00 2.71
C LYS A 143 -5.72 -9.11 1.78
N PRO A 144 -5.42 -9.54 0.54
CA PRO A 144 -4.71 -8.74 -0.43
C PRO A 144 -5.42 -7.41 -0.71
N VAL A 145 -4.66 -6.31 -0.61
CA VAL A 145 -5.09 -4.97 -0.99
C VAL A 145 -4.14 -4.49 -2.07
N VAL A 146 -4.61 -4.36 -3.31
CA VAL A 146 -3.79 -4.18 -4.49
C VAL A 146 -4.13 -2.87 -5.17
N LEU A 147 -3.17 -1.95 -5.32
CA LEU A 147 -3.34 -0.75 -6.14
C LEU A 147 -2.83 -1.02 -7.57
N THR A 148 -3.52 -0.43 -8.53
CA THR A 148 -3.10 -0.40 -9.93
C THR A 148 -3.55 0.88 -10.62
N GLY A 149 -3.00 1.12 -11.81
CA GLY A 149 -3.29 2.30 -12.61
C GLY A 149 -2.82 2.12 -14.06
N ALA A 150 -2.66 3.24 -14.76
CA ALA A 150 -2.13 3.24 -16.12
C ALA A 150 -1.31 4.50 -16.40
N MET A 151 -0.34 4.38 -17.30
CA MET A 151 0.42 5.52 -17.84
C MET A 151 -0.21 6.07 -19.12
N ARG A 152 -1.10 5.31 -19.75
CA ARG A 152 -1.80 5.69 -20.98
C ARG A 152 -3.32 5.68 -20.72
N PRO A 153 -4.05 6.70 -21.21
CA PRO A 153 -5.51 6.72 -21.05
C PRO A 153 -6.16 5.56 -21.83
N ALA A 154 -7.37 5.18 -21.43
CA ALA A 154 -8.10 4.06 -22.04
C ALA A 154 -8.26 4.16 -23.56
N THR A 155 -8.29 5.38 -24.12
CA THR A 155 -8.39 5.64 -25.57
C THR A 155 -7.07 5.66 -26.32
N ALA A 156 -5.93 5.51 -25.63
CA ALA A 156 -4.62 5.54 -26.25
C ALA A 156 -4.33 4.27 -27.07
N LEU A 157 -3.46 4.40 -28.07
CA LEU A 157 -2.91 3.22 -28.75
C LEU A 157 -2.08 2.40 -27.74
N SER A 158 -2.39 1.11 -27.63
CA SER A 158 -1.77 0.20 -26.65
C SER A 158 -1.89 0.73 -25.22
N ALA A 159 -3.10 1.06 -24.78
CA ALA A 159 -3.39 1.37 -23.37
C ALA A 159 -2.92 0.23 -22.48
N ASP A 160 -2.23 0.56 -21.37
CA ASP A 160 -1.68 -0.41 -20.42
C ASP A 160 -2.65 -0.78 -19.28
N GLY A 161 -3.70 0.03 -19.09
CA GLY A 161 -4.68 -0.15 -18.01
C GLY A 161 -5.40 -1.50 -17.99
N PRO A 162 -5.88 -2.03 -19.12
CA PRO A 162 -6.59 -3.31 -19.14
C PRO A 162 -5.78 -4.48 -18.57
N LEU A 163 -4.52 -4.64 -19.00
CA LEU A 163 -3.65 -5.69 -18.46
C LEU A 163 -3.32 -5.47 -16.99
N ASN A 164 -2.96 -4.25 -16.61
CA ASN A 164 -2.67 -3.91 -15.22
C ASN A 164 -3.87 -4.21 -14.30
N LEU A 165 -5.10 -3.92 -14.73
CA LEU A 165 -6.31 -4.21 -13.97
C LEU A 165 -6.56 -5.72 -13.83
N TYR A 166 -6.42 -6.47 -14.94
CA TYR A 166 -6.55 -7.92 -14.94
C TYR A 166 -5.56 -8.56 -13.95
N GLU A 167 -4.29 -8.20 -14.04
CA GLU A 167 -3.23 -8.71 -13.17
C GLU A 167 -3.45 -8.34 -11.69
N ALA A 168 -3.95 -7.12 -11.42
CA ALA A 168 -4.29 -6.70 -10.07
C ALA A 168 -5.42 -7.54 -9.47
N VAL A 169 -6.42 -7.92 -10.27
CA VAL A 169 -7.49 -8.84 -9.84
C VAL A 169 -6.93 -10.26 -9.60
N CYS A 170 -6.05 -10.76 -10.46
CA CYS A 170 -5.38 -12.03 -10.23
C CYS A 170 -4.63 -12.06 -8.90
N VAL A 171 -3.90 -10.99 -8.56
CA VAL A 171 -3.18 -10.87 -7.27
C VAL A 171 -4.15 -10.74 -6.10
N ALA A 172 -5.22 -9.95 -6.22
CA ALA A 172 -6.22 -9.78 -5.17
C ALA A 172 -7.01 -11.06 -4.87
N ALA A 173 -7.12 -11.95 -5.86
CA ALA A 173 -7.79 -13.25 -5.75
C ALA A 173 -6.85 -14.40 -5.31
N SER A 174 -5.54 -14.13 -5.15
CA SER A 174 -4.52 -15.16 -4.92
C SER A 174 -4.20 -15.35 -3.44
N ASP A 175 -4.19 -16.60 -2.97
CA ASP A 175 -3.74 -16.96 -1.62
C ASP A 175 -2.25 -16.61 -1.38
N GLU A 176 -1.42 -16.57 -2.44
CA GLU A 176 -0.01 -16.18 -2.34
C GLU A 176 0.16 -14.72 -1.87
N ALA A 177 -0.82 -13.86 -2.14
CA ALA A 177 -0.79 -12.45 -1.77
C ALA A 177 -1.33 -12.17 -0.36
N VAL A 178 -1.91 -13.17 0.33
CA VAL A 178 -2.42 -13.01 1.69
C VAL A 178 -1.28 -12.72 2.65
N GLY A 179 -1.46 -11.70 3.50
CA GLY A 179 -0.48 -11.30 4.52
C GLY A 179 0.77 -10.60 3.97
N GLN A 180 0.75 -10.13 2.70
CA GLN A 180 1.89 -9.41 2.10
C GLN A 180 1.82 -7.88 2.28
N GLY A 181 0.82 -7.38 3.03
CA GLY A 181 0.56 -5.95 3.13
C GLY A 181 -0.16 -5.39 1.91
N VAL A 182 -0.06 -4.09 1.71
CA VAL A 182 -0.61 -3.43 0.52
C VAL A 182 0.39 -3.54 -0.63
N LEU A 183 -0.11 -3.98 -1.78
CA LEU A 183 0.66 -4.28 -2.98
C LEU A 183 0.33 -3.31 -4.11
N ILE A 184 1.26 -3.16 -5.02
CA ILE A 184 1.04 -2.48 -6.29
C ILE A 184 1.33 -3.46 -7.41
N VAL A 185 0.40 -3.59 -8.36
CA VAL A 185 0.58 -4.38 -9.57
C VAL A 185 0.65 -3.45 -10.76
N PHE A 186 1.76 -3.52 -11.49
CA PHE A 186 2.01 -2.63 -12.62
C PHE A 186 3.04 -3.23 -13.59
N SER A 187 2.69 -3.32 -14.86
CA SER A 187 3.57 -3.85 -15.92
C SER A 187 4.18 -5.22 -15.56
N ASP A 188 3.34 -6.22 -15.33
CA ASP A 188 3.66 -7.62 -15.00
C ASP A 188 4.35 -7.81 -13.63
N ARG A 189 4.55 -6.75 -12.81
CA ARG A 189 5.32 -6.80 -11.56
C ARG A 189 4.47 -6.48 -10.35
N ILE A 190 4.84 -7.09 -9.23
CA ILE A 190 4.23 -6.89 -7.91
C ILE A 190 5.23 -6.18 -7.02
N TYR A 191 4.84 -5.04 -6.45
CA TYR A 191 5.67 -4.22 -5.57
C TYR A 191 5.04 -4.09 -4.19
N SER A 192 5.88 -3.96 -3.17
CA SER A 192 5.44 -3.55 -1.84
C SER A 192 5.13 -2.05 -1.81
N ALA A 193 4.03 -1.66 -1.14
CA ALA A 193 3.67 -0.26 -0.93
C ALA A 193 4.79 0.57 -0.28
N ARG A 194 5.59 -0.06 0.59
CA ARG A 194 6.70 0.61 1.27
C ARG A 194 7.80 1.03 0.30
N SER A 195 8.14 0.20 -0.68
CA SER A 195 9.32 0.39 -1.52
C SER A 195 9.01 1.02 -2.88
N MET A 196 7.76 0.83 -3.36
CA MET A 196 7.35 1.32 -4.69
C MET A 196 7.44 2.84 -4.79
N THR A 197 7.97 3.34 -5.91
CA THR A 197 7.95 4.76 -6.28
C THR A 197 7.81 4.94 -7.79
N LYS A 198 7.25 6.08 -8.21
CA LYS A 198 7.17 6.46 -9.63
C LYS A 198 8.49 7.10 -10.08
N VAL A 199 9.11 6.51 -11.09
CA VAL A 199 10.44 6.90 -11.61
C VAL A 199 10.40 7.45 -13.03
N SER A 200 9.26 7.44 -13.68
CA SER A 200 9.10 7.99 -15.04
C SER A 200 7.78 8.71 -15.22
N THR A 201 7.80 9.81 -15.94
CA THR A 201 6.61 10.63 -16.24
C THR A 201 5.82 10.13 -17.44
N TYR A 202 6.34 9.18 -18.24
CA TYR A 202 5.70 8.77 -19.50
C TYR A 202 5.83 7.28 -19.84
N SER A 203 6.83 6.57 -19.33
CA SER A 203 7.04 5.15 -19.64
C SER A 203 5.93 4.30 -19.03
N VAL A 204 5.51 3.24 -19.72
CA VAL A 204 4.63 2.23 -19.11
C VAL A 204 5.32 1.46 -17.98
N MET A 205 6.66 1.40 -17.99
CA MET A 205 7.46 0.90 -16.88
C MET A 205 7.84 2.07 -15.94
N ALA A 206 6.84 2.78 -15.45
CA ALA A 206 7.05 3.99 -14.66
C ALA A 206 7.30 3.71 -13.18
N ILE A 207 7.12 2.48 -12.73
CA ILE A 207 7.19 2.09 -11.31
C ILE A 207 8.48 1.32 -11.07
N SER A 208 9.11 1.59 -9.92
CA SER A 208 10.30 0.89 -9.43
C SER A 208 10.24 0.79 -7.90
N ALA A 209 10.97 -0.16 -7.35
CA ALA A 209 11.23 -0.25 -5.92
C ALA A 209 12.72 -0.05 -5.57
N GLY A 210 13.48 0.55 -6.50
CA GLY A 210 14.90 0.83 -6.31
C GLY A 210 15.70 -0.40 -5.91
N GLU A 211 16.56 -0.25 -4.89
CA GLU A 211 17.40 -1.33 -4.35
C GLU A 211 16.59 -2.46 -3.69
N ALA A 212 15.34 -2.21 -3.24
CA ALA A 212 14.49 -3.21 -2.63
C ALA A 212 13.94 -4.22 -3.65
N GLY A 213 13.81 -3.83 -4.91
CA GLY A 213 13.26 -4.67 -5.98
C GLY A 213 11.76 -4.91 -5.91
N ASP A 214 11.23 -5.56 -6.92
CA ASP A 214 9.89 -6.12 -6.95
C ASP A 214 9.82 -7.39 -6.09
N ILE A 215 8.68 -7.68 -5.51
CA ILE A 215 8.48 -8.85 -4.64
C ILE A 215 7.86 -10.04 -5.37
N GLY A 216 7.42 -9.85 -6.60
CA GLY A 216 6.79 -10.87 -7.41
C GLY A 216 6.49 -10.40 -8.82
N ILE A 217 5.92 -11.32 -9.60
CA ILE A 217 5.43 -11.07 -10.96
C ILE A 217 4.08 -11.75 -11.18
N VAL A 218 3.34 -11.26 -12.17
CA VAL A 218 2.18 -11.95 -12.73
C VAL A 218 2.54 -12.41 -14.14
N ARG A 219 2.20 -13.64 -14.49
CA ARG A 219 2.40 -14.16 -15.84
C ARG A 219 1.24 -15.02 -16.27
N ASP A 220 0.56 -14.62 -17.33
CA ASP A 220 -0.62 -15.32 -17.86
C ASP A 220 -1.67 -15.61 -16.77
N GLY A 221 -1.91 -14.63 -15.87
CA GLY A 221 -2.83 -14.73 -14.74
C GLY A 221 -2.30 -15.52 -13.52
N VAL A 222 -1.11 -16.12 -13.62
CA VAL A 222 -0.48 -16.83 -12.50
C VAL A 222 0.39 -15.87 -11.69
N VAL A 223 0.18 -15.88 -10.38
CA VAL A 223 0.88 -15.02 -9.41
C VAL A 223 2.09 -15.76 -8.85
N TYR A 224 3.24 -15.11 -8.90
CA TYR A 224 4.50 -15.61 -8.35
C TYR A 224 5.05 -14.58 -7.37
N ILE A 225 4.97 -14.87 -6.07
CA ILE A 225 5.60 -14.04 -5.01
C ILE A 225 6.84 -14.81 -4.53
N TYR A 226 8.00 -14.17 -4.60
CA TYR A 226 9.28 -14.75 -4.24
C TYR A 226 9.96 -14.04 -3.06
N GLU A 227 9.48 -12.85 -2.68
CA GLU A 227 9.95 -12.09 -1.51
C GLU A 227 8.76 -11.63 -0.65
N ARG A 228 8.99 -11.45 0.66
CA ARG A 228 7.97 -10.98 1.60
C ARG A 228 8.40 -9.66 2.24
N PRO A 229 7.51 -8.67 2.35
CA PRO A 229 7.80 -7.43 3.08
C PRO A 229 8.18 -7.72 4.53
N ALA A 230 9.38 -7.26 4.95
CA ALA A 230 9.90 -7.53 6.29
C ALA A 230 9.50 -6.47 7.33
N ARG A 231 9.03 -5.29 6.89
CA ARG A 231 8.63 -4.19 7.77
C ARG A 231 7.19 -4.38 8.22
N LYS A 232 6.83 -3.77 9.38
CA LYS A 232 5.45 -3.79 9.87
C LYS A 232 4.47 -3.20 8.86
N HIS A 233 3.32 -3.84 8.70
CA HIS A 233 2.24 -3.40 7.84
C HIS A 233 0.90 -3.95 8.33
N THR A 234 -0.19 -3.41 7.84
CA THR A 234 -1.58 -3.84 8.03
C THR A 234 -1.90 -4.24 9.48
N LEU A 235 -2.14 -5.52 9.76
CA LEU A 235 -2.48 -6.01 11.11
C LEU A 235 -1.38 -5.78 12.16
N ALA A 236 -0.11 -5.67 11.75
CA ALA A 236 1.01 -5.52 12.66
C ALA A 236 1.26 -4.06 13.07
N THR A 237 0.54 -3.09 12.48
CA THR A 237 0.69 -1.66 12.80
C THR A 237 -0.17 -1.24 13.99
N GLU A 238 0.30 -0.26 14.75
CA GLU A 238 -0.44 0.36 15.86
C GLU A 238 -1.40 1.48 15.44
N PHE A 239 -1.32 1.96 14.18
CA PHE A 239 -2.12 3.11 13.74
C PHE A 239 -3.60 2.74 13.55
N ASP A 240 -4.47 3.42 14.28
CA ASP A 240 -5.92 3.36 14.12
C ASP A 240 -6.43 4.72 13.64
N VAL A 241 -7.08 4.72 12.50
CA VAL A 241 -7.66 5.93 11.86
C VAL A 241 -9.18 5.92 11.88
N SER A 242 -9.80 4.97 12.57
CA SER A 242 -11.26 4.83 12.64
C SER A 242 -11.90 6.08 13.26
N GLY A 243 -12.94 6.60 12.59
CA GLY A 243 -13.68 7.77 13.04
C GLY A 243 -12.96 9.11 12.89
N LEU A 244 -11.71 9.15 12.37
CA LEU A 244 -11.01 10.40 12.11
C LEU A 244 -11.65 11.14 10.93
N GLN A 245 -11.71 12.46 11.03
CA GLN A 245 -12.18 13.33 9.95
C GLN A 245 -11.03 14.05 9.22
N SER A 246 -9.85 14.09 9.82
CA SER A 246 -8.66 14.74 9.28
C SER A 246 -7.39 14.12 9.86
N LEU A 247 -6.28 14.36 9.21
CA LEU A 247 -4.95 13.97 9.68
C LEU A 247 -4.14 15.23 10.02
N PRO A 248 -3.16 15.13 10.95
CA PRO A 248 -2.20 16.20 11.21
C PRO A 248 -1.54 16.68 9.91
N LYS A 249 -1.23 17.96 9.85
CA LYS A 249 -0.62 18.57 8.67
C LYS A 249 0.90 18.44 8.74
N VAL A 250 1.50 17.78 7.78
CA VAL A 250 2.96 17.68 7.60
C VAL A 250 3.33 18.28 6.27
N SER A 251 4.27 19.24 6.27
CA SER A 251 4.79 19.85 5.05
C SER A 251 6.15 19.26 4.69
N ILE A 252 6.40 19.08 3.39
CA ILE A 252 7.67 18.62 2.85
C ILE A 252 8.39 19.84 2.25
N LEU A 253 9.62 20.10 2.68
CA LEU A 253 10.47 21.14 2.12
C LEU A 253 11.64 20.53 1.37
N TYR A 254 11.79 20.93 0.12
CA TYR A 254 12.87 20.48 -0.75
C TYR A 254 14.05 21.43 -0.66
N PHE A 255 15.20 20.98 -0.16
CA PHE A 255 16.40 21.78 -0.09
C PHE A 255 17.04 21.91 -1.48
N SER A 256 17.36 23.13 -1.87
CA SER A 256 18.15 23.46 -3.07
C SER A 256 19.20 24.52 -2.73
N VAL A 257 20.14 24.74 -3.66
CA VAL A 257 21.10 25.84 -3.52
C VAL A 257 20.36 27.17 -3.38
N ASP A 258 20.76 27.99 -2.41
CA ASP A 258 20.16 29.29 -2.09
C ASP A 258 18.66 29.22 -1.71
N ALA A 259 18.19 28.08 -1.24
CA ALA A 259 16.82 27.97 -0.72
C ALA A 259 16.63 28.89 0.49
N ASP A 260 15.60 29.75 0.41
CA ASP A 260 15.29 30.73 1.45
C ASP A 260 15.00 30.03 2.79
N PRO A 261 15.79 30.25 3.86
CA PRO A 261 15.59 29.62 5.15
C PRO A 261 14.30 30.08 5.87
N GLU A 262 13.72 31.21 5.52
CA GLU A 262 12.44 31.67 6.10
C GLU A 262 11.25 30.78 5.70
N LEU A 263 11.37 29.99 4.62
CA LEU A 263 10.38 28.96 4.29
C LEU A 263 10.19 27.92 5.41
N LEU A 264 11.26 27.63 6.17
CA LEU A 264 11.17 26.73 7.33
C LEU A 264 10.29 27.28 8.43
N ARG A 265 10.44 28.58 8.77
CA ARG A 265 9.64 29.24 9.80
C ARG A 265 8.17 29.29 9.38
N TYR A 266 7.91 29.71 8.13
CA TYR A 266 6.56 29.75 7.59
C TYR A 266 5.90 28.37 7.60
N ALA A 267 6.62 27.34 7.15
CA ALA A 267 6.08 25.97 7.15
C ALA A 267 5.82 25.45 8.57
N ALA A 268 6.70 25.75 9.53
CA ALA A 268 6.53 25.36 10.93
C ALA A 268 5.34 26.03 11.61
N GLU A 269 5.05 27.29 11.27
CA GLU A 269 3.87 28.00 11.77
C GLU A 269 2.53 27.44 11.23
N HIS A 270 2.57 26.72 10.10
CA HIS A 270 1.39 26.24 9.38
C HIS A 270 1.28 24.71 9.29
N SER A 271 2.12 23.98 10.04
CA SER A 271 2.14 22.52 10.06
C SER A 271 2.40 21.98 11.47
N ASP A 272 1.96 20.75 11.70
CA ASP A 272 2.17 20.01 12.96
C ASP A 272 3.52 19.28 12.95
N GLY A 273 4.17 19.15 11.79
CA GLY A 273 5.48 18.55 11.60
C GLY A 273 6.05 18.84 10.22
N LEU A 274 7.36 18.68 10.06
CA LEU A 274 8.06 18.90 8.80
C LEU A 274 8.85 17.67 8.36
N VAL A 275 8.98 17.53 7.04
CA VAL A 275 9.96 16.63 6.42
C VAL A 275 10.88 17.46 5.54
N ILE A 276 12.17 17.31 5.73
CA ILE A 276 13.19 17.98 4.90
C ILE A 276 13.76 16.96 3.91
N ALA A 277 13.52 17.19 2.62
CA ALA A 277 14.17 16.48 1.53
C ALA A 277 15.55 17.12 1.27
N GLY A 278 16.55 16.71 2.04
CA GLY A 278 17.89 17.26 1.99
C GLY A 278 18.70 16.82 0.76
N ALA A 279 19.84 17.44 0.52
CA ALA A 279 20.78 17.03 -0.50
C ALA A 279 21.58 15.80 -0.03
N GLY A 280 21.99 14.93 -0.95
CA GLY A 280 22.81 13.77 -0.62
C GLY A 280 22.23 12.96 0.54
N ALA A 281 22.99 12.78 1.61
CA ALA A 281 22.56 12.05 2.82
C ALA A 281 21.74 12.93 3.80
N GLY A 282 20.85 13.79 3.30
CA GLY A 282 19.98 14.62 4.12
C GLY A 282 20.57 15.98 4.51
N GLU A 283 21.56 16.47 3.78
CA GLU A 283 22.29 17.69 4.11
C GLU A 283 21.58 18.96 3.61
N PHE A 284 21.82 20.08 4.30
CA PHE A 284 21.31 21.42 3.97
C PHE A 284 22.27 22.50 4.50
N SER A 285 21.99 23.78 4.17
CA SER A 285 22.88 24.89 4.52
C SER A 285 22.96 25.14 6.03
N LYS A 286 24.04 25.87 6.43
CA LYS A 286 24.22 26.25 7.84
C LYS A 286 23.04 27.08 8.38
N GLU A 287 22.48 27.96 7.56
CA GLU A 287 21.32 28.78 7.95
C GLU A 287 20.06 27.92 8.20
N TRP A 288 19.91 26.84 7.43
CA TRP A 288 18.83 25.86 7.69
C TRP A 288 19.07 25.11 8.98
N ILE A 289 20.35 24.73 9.30
CA ILE A 289 20.70 24.08 10.56
C ILE A 289 20.30 24.95 11.76
N ASP A 290 20.65 26.23 11.71
CA ASP A 290 20.35 27.19 12.79
C ASP A 290 18.84 27.27 13.05
N ILE A 291 18.02 27.41 12.01
CA ILE A 291 16.56 27.47 12.16
C ILE A 291 15.95 26.13 12.62
N ILE A 292 16.30 25.02 11.98
CA ILE A 292 15.74 23.68 12.32
C ILE A 292 16.02 23.34 13.77
N SER A 293 17.20 23.73 14.31
CA SER A 293 17.56 23.47 15.71
C SER A 293 16.66 24.20 16.72
N GLU A 294 15.97 25.24 16.30
CA GLU A 294 15.08 26.06 17.13
C GLU A 294 13.58 25.72 16.94
N LEU A 295 13.23 24.90 15.95
CA LEU A 295 11.83 24.60 15.64
C LEU A 295 11.17 23.81 16.78
N PRO A 296 9.94 24.19 17.19
CA PRO A 296 9.21 23.56 18.29
C PRO A 296 8.42 22.31 17.88
N ILE A 297 8.40 21.96 16.60
CA ILE A 297 7.65 20.83 16.04
C ILE A 297 8.60 19.73 15.57
N PRO A 298 8.16 18.46 15.47
CA PRO A 298 8.96 17.37 14.95
C PRO A 298 9.43 17.63 13.51
N VAL A 299 10.73 17.38 13.26
CA VAL A 299 11.33 17.50 11.94
C VAL A 299 12.00 16.17 11.57
N VAL A 300 11.58 15.61 10.44
CA VAL A 300 12.17 14.38 9.89
C VAL A 300 13.08 14.74 8.73
N ILE A 301 14.28 14.18 8.72
CA ILE A 301 15.26 14.37 7.66
C ILE A 301 15.23 13.17 6.72
N SER A 302 14.88 13.42 5.48
CA SER A 302 14.93 12.50 4.34
C SER A 302 15.84 13.05 3.25
N SER A 303 15.90 12.41 2.12
CA SER A 303 16.70 12.85 0.98
C SER A 303 15.84 13.12 -0.25
N ARG A 304 16.32 14.03 -1.09
CA ARG A 304 15.81 14.20 -2.45
C ARG A 304 16.35 13.14 -3.43
N ILE A 305 17.23 12.26 -2.94
CA ILE A 305 17.71 11.09 -3.67
C ILE A 305 16.80 9.92 -3.34
N ASN A 306 16.30 9.22 -4.35
CA ASN A 306 15.31 8.16 -4.15
C ASN A 306 15.87 6.89 -3.50
N ASP A 307 17.16 6.60 -3.73
CA ASP A 307 17.85 5.44 -3.15
C ASP A 307 18.86 5.88 -2.10
N GLY A 308 19.01 5.05 -1.07
CA GLY A 308 19.95 5.29 0.02
C GLY A 308 19.28 5.28 1.40
N VAL A 309 20.05 5.68 2.41
CA VAL A 309 19.62 5.67 3.81
C VAL A 309 20.08 6.94 4.52
N ILE A 310 19.18 7.51 5.31
CA ILE A 310 19.50 8.57 6.27
C ILE A 310 19.55 7.93 7.65
N THR A 311 20.72 7.90 8.27
CA THR A 311 20.90 7.36 9.62
C THR A 311 20.96 8.45 10.67
N LYS A 312 20.88 8.10 11.95
CA LYS A 312 21.02 9.06 13.05
C LYS A 312 22.36 9.81 13.02
N GLU A 313 23.42 9.16 12.53
CA GLU A 313 24.76 9.73 12.40
C GLU A 313 24.87 10.80 11.31
N ASN A 314 23.93 10.80 10.33
CA ASN A 314 23.86 11.83 9.29
C ASN A 314 23.18 13.12 9.78
N LEU A 315 22.46 13.09 10.91
CA LEU A 315 21.65 14.22 11.36
C LEU A 315 22.54 15.40 11.79
N LEU A 316 22.33 16.54 11.14
CA LEU A 316 23.04 17.80 11.45
C LEU A 316 22.43 18.52 12.68
N CYS A 317 21.17 18.24 13.00
CA CYS A 317 20.44 18.78 14.15
C CYS A 317 19.99 17.65 15.08
N ARG A 318 20.31 17.74 16.37
CA ARG A 318 20.03 16.67 17.34
C ARG A 318 18.54 16.45 17.65
N ASN A 319 17.73 17.46 17.44
CA ASN A 319 16.28 17.44 17.64
C ASN A 319 15.50 16.96 16.42
N THR A 320 16.15 16.31 15.46
CA THR A 320 15.53 15.79 14.24
C THR A 320 15.50 14.26 14.24
N ILE A 321 14.67 13.68 13.35
CA ILE A 321 14.45 12.25 13.21
C ILE A 321 14.96 11.82 11.81
N ALA A 322 15.69 10.71 11.74
CA ALA A 322 16.15 10.15 10.48
C ALA A 322 15.02 9.35 9.80
N ALA A 323 14.74 9.65 8.52
CA ALA A 323 13.74 8.92 7.75
C ALA A 323 14.16 7.51 7.35
N ASN A 324 15.39 7.12 7.62
CA ASN A 324 16.00 5.87 7.13
C ASN A 324 15.89 5.75 5.60
N THR A 325 15.22 4.73 5.11
CA THR A 325 15.03 4.46 3.67
C THR A 325 13.69 4.98 3.14
N LEU A 326 12.95 5.78 3.90
CA LEU A 326 11.68 6.36 3.44
C LEU A 326 11.92 7.59 2.58
N SER A 327 11.24 7.64 1.44
CA SER A 327 11.14 8.87 0.63
C SER A 327 10.50 10.01 1.45
N PRO A 328 10.70 11.28 1.08
CA PRO A 328 10.06 12.39 1.79
C PRO A 328 8.55 12.25 1.90
N GLN A 329 7.87 11.78 0.85
CA GLN A 329 6.43 11.57 0.81
C GLN A 329 5.98 10.52 1.83
N LYS A 330 6.66 9.37 1.87
CA LYS A 330 6.34 8.29 2.82
C LYS A 330 6.72 8.66 4.24
N ALA A 331 7.82 9.38 4.43
CA ALA A 331 8.19 9.92 5.73
C ALA A 331 7.13 10.89 6.26
N ALA A 332 6.55 11.73 5.40
CA ALA A 332 5.46 12.63 5.77
C ALA A 332 4.20 11.86 6.18
N ILE A 333 3.85 10.79 5.51
CA ILE A 333 2.70 9.93 5.87
C ILE A 333 2.91 9.28 7.23
N LEU A 334 4.09 8.68 7.46
CA LEU A 334 4.40 8.07 8.75
C LEU A 334 4.37 9.10 9.87
N LEU A 335 4.94 10.29 9.65
CA LEU A 335 4.90 11.37 10.63
C LEU A 335 3.47 11.84 10.91
N ARG A 336 2.60 11.99 9.90
CA ARG A 336 1.17 12.36 10.09
C ARG A 336 0.46 11.36 11.00
N LEU A 337 0.70 10.07 10.83
CA LEU A 337 0.10 9.02 11.66
C LEU A 337 0.71 9.01 13.07
N ALA A 338 2.01 9.20 13.18
CA ALA A 338 2.71 9.27 14.47
C ALA A 338 2.23 10.44 15.33
N LEU A 339 1.93 11.60 14.72
CA LEU A 339 1.42 12.79 15.39
C LEU A 339 -0.01 12.62 15.99
N LEU A 340 -0.68 11.52 15.71
CA LEU A 340 -1.94 11.15 16.39
C LEU A 340 -1.71 10.60 17.81
N GLY A 341 -0.48 10.24 18.16
CA GLY A 341 -0.09 9.61 19.43
C GLY A 341 0.99 10.37 20.20
N ASP A 342 1.97 9.62 20.69
CA ASP A 342 3.14 10.18 21.41
C ASP A 342 4.10 10.85 20.42
N VAL A 343 4.48 12.09 20.71
CA VAL A 343 5.40 12.89 19.88
C VAL A 343 6.81 13.00 20.48
N SER A 344 7.13 12.18 21.49
CA SER A 344 8.49 12.16 22.02
C SER A 344 9.49 11.74 20.93
N GLN A 345 10.68 12.34 20.96
CA GLN A 345 11.72 12.05 19.98
C GLN A 345 12.07 10.55 19.97
N GLU A 346 12.17 9.93 21.13
CA GLU A 346 12.48 8.50 21.27
C GLU A 346 11.43 7.62 20.60
N TYR A 347 10.15 7.93 20.78
CA TYR A 347 9.05 7.21 20.13
C TYR A 347 9.10 7.37 18.60
N LEU A 348 9.26 8.60 18.11
CA LEU A 348 9.35 8.87 16.69
C LEU A 348 10.57 8.19 16.04
N GLU A 349 11.76 8.28 16.66
CA GLU A 349 12.95 7.55 16.20
C GLU A 349 12.68 6.03 16.11
N GLY A 350 12.00 5.48 17.12
CA GLY A 350 11.60 4.07 17.16
C GLY A 350 10.66 3.68 16.03
N LEU A 351 9.67 4.52 15.71
CA LEU A 351 8.74 4.30 14.59
C LEU A 351 9.49 4.26 13.25
N PHE A 352 10.31 5.26 12.97
CA PHE A 352 11.06 5.34 11.71
C PHE A 352 12.08 4.19 11.52
N LEU A 353 12.45 3.47 12.58
CA LEU A 353 13.24 2.24 12.50
C LEU A 353 12.39 0.99 12.18
N GLN A 354 11.11 0.99 12.54
CA GLN A 354 10.22 -0.17 12.40
C GLN A 354 9.49 -0.20 11.06
N TYR A 355 9.19 0.97 10.52
CA TYR A 355 8.46 1.20 9.29
C TYR A 355 9.38 1.69 8.16
#